data_db88074ced4b6e6f18c59e56f8ec2a26
#
_entry.id   db88074ced4b6e6f18c59e56f8ec2a26
#
_cell.length_a   1.000
_cell.length_b   1.000
_cell.length_c   1.000
_cell.angle_alpha   90.00
_cell.angle_beta   90.00
_cell.angle_gamma   90.00
#
_symmetry.space_group_name_H-M   'P 1'
#
loop_
_entity.id
_entity.type
_entity.pdbx_description
1 polymer ?
#
loop_
_entity_poly.entity_id
_entity_poly.type
_entity_poly.pdbx_seq_one_letter_code
_entity_poly.pdbx_strand_id
1 'polypeptide(L)'
;MRIEQLAEGVTLYNADCRLVLPTLGRVDAVVTDPPYGIDAARKRDSQRFGWRDYGLDGWDAERVPKETISAVLNAGKAIIIWGGNYYIDSLAAGTKWLVWDKGQSDFSLADCELAWCSFEGAIRRLMVPRSVALRDGKEHPTQKSLAVMRWCVEQLPPPATQILDPFMGSGTTGVAAVKLGRKFIGIEIEPKYLDIACKRISEALKQPDMFIEKPKPAKQEAFL
;
A
#
# COMPACT_ATOMS: atom_id res chain seq x y z
N MET A 1 -20.40 9.34 4.61
CA MET A 1 -19.54 8.52 3.73
C MET A 1 -19.70 9.07 2.31
N ARG A 2 -18.59 9.44 1.67
CA ARG A 2 -18.53 9.84 0.25
C ARG A 2 -17.93 8.68 -0.54
N ILE A 3 -18.48 8.41 -1.74
CA ILE A 3 -18.02 7.31 -2.61
C ILE A 3 -17.70 7.92 -3.98
N GLU A 4 -16.52 7.62 -4.49
CA GLU A 4 -16.03 8.04 -5.80
C GLU A 4 -15.81 6.83 -6.69
N GLN A 5 -16.55 6.75 -7.79
CA GLN A 5 -16.39 5.73 -8.83
C GLN A 5 -15.57 6.33 -9.97
N LEU A 6 -14.26 6.05 -10.01
CA LEU A 6 -13.34 6.64 -11.00
C LEU A 6 -13.36 5.93 -12.35
N ALA A 7 -13.62 4.62 -12.34
CA ALA A 7 -13.77 3.77 -13.52
C ALA A 7 -14.50 2.48 -13.13
N GLU A 8 -14.85 1.64 -14.11
CA GLU A 8 -15.36 0.30 -13.82
C GLU A 8 -14.33 -0.49 -12.99
N GLY A 9 -14.73 -0.95 -11.81
CA GLY A 9 -13.86 -1.67 -10.89
C GLY A 9 -12.86 -0.82 -10.11
N VAL A 10 -12.98 0.53 -10.12
CA VAL A 10 -12.13 1.43 -9.33
C VAL A 10 -13.01 2.34 -8.49
N THR A 11 -13.12 2.03 -7.20
CA THR A 11 -13.99 2.73 -6.23
C THR A 11 -13.20 3.19 -5.02
N LEU A 12 -13.40 4.43 -4.62
CA LEU A 12 -12.78 5.02 -3.43
C LEU A 12 -13.85 5.44 -2.42
N TYR A 13 -13.58 5.21 -1.15
CA TYR A 13 -14.47 5.55 -0.04
C TYR A 13 -13.81 6.57 0.89
N ASN A 14 -14.50 7.69 1.17
CA ASN A 14 -14.13 8.54 2.28
C ASN A 14 -14.90 8.11 3.52
N ALA A 15 -14.27 7.29 4.33
CA ALA A 15 -14.85 6.73 5.54
C ALA A 15 -13.78 6.06 6.42
N ASP A 16 -14.16 5.75 7.65
CA ASP A 16 -13.42 4.81 8.47
C ASP A 16 -13.53 3.40 7.87
N CYS A 17 -12.40 2.74 7.67
CA CYS A 17 -12.35 1.40 7.06
C CYS A 17 -13.17 0.36 7.86
N ARG A 18 -13.33 0.53 9.17
CA ARG A 18 -14.15 -0.32 10.04
C ARG A 18 -15.62 -0.33 9.65
N LEU A 19 -16.11 0.75 9.04
CA LEU A 19 -17.49 0.87 8.57
C LEU A 19 -17.67 0.29 7.17
N VAL A 20 -16.62 0.29 6.34
CA VAL A 20 -16.68 -0.13 4.95
C VAL A 20 -16.35 -1.62 4.79
N LEU A 21 -15.29 -2.10 5.47
CA LEU A 21 -14.84 -3.49 5.35
C LEU A 21 -15.95 -4.53 5.53
N PRO A 22 -16.88 -4.41 6.52
CA PRO A 22 -17.97 -5.37 6.69
C PRO A 22 -18.97 -5.38 5.55
N THR A 23 -19.04 -4.32 4.75
CA THR A 23 -19.98 -4.19 3.61
C THR A 23 -19.40 -4.72 2.30
N LEU A 24 -18.08 -4.95 2.26
CA LEU A 24 -17.40 -5.49 1.10
C LEU A 24 -17.39 -7.02 1.14
N GLY A 25 -17.52 -7.64 -0.02
CA GLY A 25 -17.16 -9.05 -0.18
C GLY A 25 -15.64 -9.23 -0.08
N ARG A 26 -15.21 -10.48 0.14
CA ARG A 26 -13.78 -10.81 0.19
C ARG A 26 -13.13 -10.61 -1.18
N VAL A 27 -12.12 -9.75 -1.25
CA VAL A 27 -11.37 -9.42 -2.47
C VAL A 27 -10.25 -10.44 -2.75
N ASP A 28 -9.63 -10.37 -3.93
CA ASP A 28 -8.51 -11.25 -4.25
C ASP A 28 -7.27 -10.90 -3.41
N ALA A 29 -6.98 -9.62 -3.22
CA ALA A 29 -5.84 -9.22 -2.42
C ALA A 29 -6.06 -7.91 -1.65
N VAL A 30 -5.40 -7.80 -0.48
CA VAL A 30 -5.22 -6.56 0.26
C VAL A 30 -3.74 -6.19 0.22
N VAL A 31 -3.43 -4.95 -0.14
CA VAL A 31 -2.09 -4.37 -0.06
C VAL A 31 -2.20 -3.04 0.65
N THR A 32 -1.63 -2.93 1.85
CA THR A 32 -1.89 -1.79 2.71
C THR A 32 -0.71 -1.39 3.59
N ASP A 33 -0.71 -0.13 4.03
CA ASP A 33 0.30 0.51 4.88
C ASP A 33 -0.41 1.23 6.05
N PRO A 34 -0.88 0.48 7.07
CA PRO A 34 -1.62 1.06 8.19
C PRO A 34 -0.73 1.93 9.10
N PRO A 35 -1.28 2.89 9.87
CA PRO A 35 -0.55 3.67 10.87
C PRO A 35 0.13 2.80 11.92
N TYR A 36 1.44 3.01 12.18
CA TYR A 36 2.26 2.15 13.05
C TYR A 36 2.25 2.57 14.52
N GLY A 37 1.73 3.76 14.86
CA GLY A 37 1.77 4.32 16.22
C GLY A 37 3.17 4.83 16.61
N ILE A 38 3.97 5.25 15.64
CA ILE A 38 5.34 5.74 15.87
C ILE A 38 5.43 7.26 15.92
N ASP A 39 4.28 7.95 15.75
CA ASP A 39 4.18 9.43 15.75
C ASP A 39 5.18 10.08 14.75
N ALA A 40 5.25 9.50 13.55
CA ALA A 40 6.21 9.88 12.53
C ALA A 40 6.06 11.33 12.06
N ALA A 41 4.87 11.90 12.17
CA ALA A 41 4.59 13.29 11.82
C ALA A 41 5.18 14.27 12.85
N ARG A 42 5.07 13.95 14.15
CA ARG A 42 5.47 14.84 15.26
C ARG A 42 6.97 14.84 15.53
N LYS A 43 7.66 13.73 15.27
CA LYS A 43 9.12 13.58 15.52
C LYS A 43 9.98 14.27 14.48
N ARG A 44 9.41 14.88 13.45
CA ARG A 44 10.16 15.57 12.40
C ARG A 44 10.24 17.06 12.75
N ASP A 45 11.40 17.49 13.24
CA ASP A 45 11.76 18.91 13.30
C ASP A 45 11.79 19.48 11.85
N SER A 46 10.61 19.94 11.41
CA SER A 46 10.34 20.40 10.05
C SER A 46 11.23 21.57 9.65
N GLN A 47 11.65 22.40 10.62
CA GLN A 47 12.44 23.62 10.36
C GLN A 47 13.91 23.30 10.03
N ARG A 48 14.45 22.20 10.54
CA ARG A 48 15.89 21.90 10.39
C ARG A 48 16.26 21.24 9.07
N PHE A 49 15.29 20.62 8.35
CA PHE A 49 15.55 19.81 7.14
C PHE A 49 14.67 20.19 5.93
N GLY A 50 13.99 21.32 5.94
CA GLY A 50 13.18 21.79 4.80
C GLY A 50 11.98 20.88 4.47
N TRP A 51 11.44 20.15 5.45
CA TRP A 51 10.30 19.28 5.28
C TRP A 51 9.02 20.10 5.23
N ARG A 52 8.10 19.74 4.31
CA ARG A 52 6.77 20.35 4.26
C ARG A 52 6.00 19.99 5.53
N ASP A 53 5.41 21.00 6.16
CA ASP A 53 4.39 20.79 7.18
C ASP A 53 3.10 20.32 6.48
N TYR A 54 2.64 19.13 6.83
CA TYR A 54 1.42 18.54 6.26
C TYR A 54 0.18 18.83 7.11
N GLY A 55 0.34 19.54 8.23
CA GLY A 55 -0.78 20.01 9.07
C GLY A 55 -1.59 18.87 9.72
N LEU A 56 -0.97 17.74 9.97
CA LEU A 56 -1.64 16.56 10.51
C LEU A 56 -1.02 16.17 11.85
N ASP A 57 -1.61 16.69 12.91
CA ASP A 57 -1.30 16.25 14.25
C ASP A 57 -2.03 14.93 14.54
N GLY A 58 -1.24 13.86 14.80
CA GLY A 58 -1.73 12.69 15.52
C GLY A 58 -2.31 11.51 14.73
N TRP A 59 -2.37 11.51 13.40
CA TRP A 59 -2.91 10.37 12.63
C TRP A 59 -2.11 9.06 12.80
N ASP A 60 -0.83 9.13 13.12
CA ASP A 60 0.07 7.99 13.40
C ASP A 60 0.51 7.95 14.86
N ALA A 61 -0.24 8.62 15.76
CA ALA A 61 0.06 8.62 17.19
C ALA A 61 -0.29 7.28 17.84
N GLU A 62 -1.28 6.59 17.33
CA GLU A 62 -1.73 5.29 17.82
C GLU A 62 -1.66 4.22 16.74
N ARG A 63 -1.27 3.02 17.16
CA ARG A 63 -1.29 1.83 16.31
C ARG A 63 -2.73 1.42 16.04
N VAL A 64 -2.99 0.95 14.81
CA VAL A 64 -4.31 0.39 14.46
C VAL A 64 -4.68 -0.76 15.42
N PRO A 65 -5.92 -0.76 15.98
CA PRO A 65 -6.38 -1.82 16.88
C PRO A 65 -6.34 -3.22 16.25
N LYS A 66 -6.16 -4.25 17.09
CA LYS A 66 -6.09 -5.66 16.65
C LYS A 66 -7.34 -6.10 15.89
N GLU A 67 -8.50 -5.63 16.33
CA GLU A 67 -9.80 -5.92 15.71
C GLU A 67 -9.84 -5.39 14.27
N THR A 68 -9.27 -4.23 14.03
CA THR A 68 -9.18 -3.64 12.69
C THR A 68 -8.20 -4.42 11.81
N ILE A 69 -7.03 -4.81 12.34
CA ILE A 69 -6.10 -5.69 11.61
C ILE A 69 -6.77 -7.04 11.30
N SER A 70 -7.54 -7.61 12.22
CA SER A 70 -8.31 -8.83 11.98
C SER A 70 -9.34 -8.66 10.85
N ALA A 71 -10.03 -7.51 10.80
CA ALA A 71 -10.97 -7.20 9.72
C ALA A 71 -10.24 -7.10 8.37
N VAL A 72 -9.06 -6.47 8.34
CA VAL A 72 -8.20 -6.38 7.14
C VAL A 72 -7.77 -7.78 6.67
N LEU A 73 -7.35 -8.65 7.58
CA LEU A 73 -6.95 -10.03 7.28
C LEU A 73 -8.10 -10.87 6.70
N ASN A 74 -9.33 -10.60 7.11
CA ASN A 74 -10.52 -11.29 6.61
C ASN A 74 -11.03 -10.74 5.28
N ALA A 75 -10.63 -9.53 4.89
CA ALA A 75 -11.13 -8.85 3.71
C ALA A 75 -10.56 -9.37 2.37
N GLY A 76 -9.42 -10.08 2.38
CA GLY A 76 -8.79 -10.59 1.16
C GLY A 76 -8.38 -12.05 1.23
N LYS A 77 -8.05 -12.64 0.08
CA LYS A 77 -7.47 -14.00 -0.02
C LYS A 77 -5.97 -13.97 0.19
N ALA A 78 -5.29 -12.98 -0.37
CA ALA A 78 -3.86 -12.72 -0.21
C ALA A 78 -3.64 -11.33 0.39
N ILE A 79 -2.81 -11.22 1.43
CA ILE A 79 -2.65 -10.00 2.19
C ILE A 79 -1.17 -9.61 2.23
N ILE A 80 -0.89 -8.34 1.99
CA ILE A 80 0.43 -7.72 2.21
C ILE A 80 0.22 -6.51 3.12
N ILE A 81 0.88 -6.50 4.27
CA ILE A 81 0.82 -5.41 5.25
C ILE A 81 2.22 -4.85 5.46
N TRP A 82 2.44 -3.60 5.04
CA TRP A 82 3.65 -2.85 5.36
C TRP A 82 3.72 -2.57 6.86
N GLY A 83 4.94 -2.50 7.38
CA GLY A 83 5.15 -2.36 8.83
C GLY A 83 4.71 -3.58 9.62
N GLY A 84 4.69 -4.78 9.02
CA GLY A 84 4.28 -6.02 9.68
C GLY A 84 5.03 -6.30 11.00
N ASN A 85 6.26 -5.79 11.13
CA ASN A 85 7.04 -5.85 12.36
C ASN A 85 6.43 -5.08 13.55
N TYR A 86 5.51 -4.13 13.30
CA TYR A 86 4.75 -3.43 14.34
C TYR A 86 3.49 -4.18 14.76
N TYR A 87 3.07 -5.20 14.00
CA TYR A 87 1.82 -5.94 14.15
C TYR A 87 2.03 -7.44 14.40
N ILE A 88 3.22 -7.87 14.83
CA ILE A 88 3.58 -9.28 15.03
C ILE A 88 2.64 -10.00 16.03
N ASP A 89 2.01 -9.24 16.93
CA ASP A 89 1.03 -9.74 17.90
C ASP A 89 -0.36 -9.97 17.32
N SER A 90 -0.59 -9.56 16.06
CA SER A 90 -1.85 -9.67 15.33
C SER A 90 -1.72 -10.48 14.04
N LEU A 91 -0.48 -10.79 13.62
CA LEU A 91 -0.19 -11.50 12.39
C LEU A 91 0.24 -12.94 12.69
N ALA A 92 -0.19 -13.88 11.85
CA ALA A 92 0.28 -15.26 11.93
C ALA A 92 1.76 -15.35 11.54
N ALA A 93 2.44 -16.39 12.01
CA ALA A 93 3.78 -16.72 11.51
C ALA A 93 3.72 -16.91 9.99
N GLY A 94 4.66 -16.32 9.26
CA GLY A 94 4.70 -16.38 7.80
C GLY A 94 6.13 -16.45 7.29
N THR A 95 6.31 -17.17 6.20
CA THR A 95 7.63 -17.40 5.57
C THR A 95 7.99 -16.30 4.59
N LYS A 96 7.01 -15.64 3.96
CA LYS A 96 7.24 -14.60 2.96
C LYS A 96 7.18 -13.22 3.57
N TRP A 97 8.24 -12.47 3.35
CA TRP A 97 8.35 -11.05 3.66
C TRP A 97 8.87 -10.29 2.46
N LEU A 98 8.42 -9.06 2.30
CA LEU A 98 8.98 -8.13 1.32
C LEU A 98 9.82 -7.09 2.07
N VAL A 99 11.00 -6.82 1.55
CA VAL A 99 11.96 -5.87 2.13
C VAL A 99 12.19 -4.76 1.13
N TRP A 100 11.78 -3.55 1.48
CA TRP A 100 12.21 -2.37 0.77
C TRP A 100 13.50 -1.87 1.38
N ASP A 101 14.62 -2.08 0.67
CA ASP A 101 15.93 -1.57 1.01
C ASP A 101 16.06 -0.14 0.45
N LYS A 102 16.34 0.82 1.32
CA LYS A 102 16.44 2.23 0.98
C LYS A 102 17.82 2.64 0.45
N GLY A 103 18.74 1.68 0.32
CA GLY A 103 20.10 1.90 -0.15
C GLY A 103 20.88 2.87 0.73
N GLN A 104 20.64 2.84 2.03
CA GLN A 104 21.31 3.66 3.05
C GLN A 104 21.71 2.78 4.23
N SER A 105 22.77 3.15 4.92
CA SER A 105 23.24 2.56 6.16
C SER A 105 23.73 3.66 7.10
N ASP A 106 23.75 3.37 8.38
CA ASP A 106 24.29 4.27 9.43
C ASP A 106 23.60 5.64 9.50
N PHE A 107 22.32 5.68 9.15
CA PHE A 107 21.50 6.87 9.22
C PHE A 107 20.49 6.77 10.36
N SER A 108 20.04 7.90 10.93
CA SER A 108 19.06 7.93 12.03
C SER A 108 17.67 7.38 11.67
N LEU A 109 17.42 7.10 10.38
CA LEU A 109 16.19 6.55 9.86
C LEU A 109 16.41 5.09 9.44
N ALA A 110 15.36 4.27 9.51
CA ALA A 110 15.42 2.87 9.15
C ALA A 110 16.00 2.62 7.76
N ASP A 111 16.95 1.71 7.64
CA ASP A 111 17.63 1.32 6.40
C ASP A 111 16.69 0.59 5.44
N CYS A 112 15.72 -0.14 5.99
CA CYS A 112 14.71 -0.86 5.23
C CYS A 112 13.34 -0.75 5.87
N GLU A 113 12.32 -1.11 5.11
CA GLU A 113 10.96 -1.35 5.60
C GLU A 113 10.51 -2.77 5.23
N LEU A 114 9.68 -3.35 6.09
CA LEU A 114 9.23 -4.73 5.97
C LEU A 114 7.74 -4.78 5.69
N ALA A 115 7.33 -5.66 4.75
CA ALA A 115 5.94 -6.02 4.59
C ALA A 115 5.75 -7.52 4.83
N TRP A 116 4.81 -7.86 5.70
CA TRP A 116 4.38 -9.22 5.95
C TRP A 116 3.42 -9.69 4.85
N CYS A 117 3.51 -10.98 4.48
CA CYS A 117 2.62 -11.61 3.51
C CYS A 117 1.87 -12.77 4.17
N SER A 118 0.54 -12.88 3.93
CA SER A 118 -0.28 -13.99 4.42
C SER A 118 -0.10 -15.30 3.64
N PHE A 119 0.68 -15.29 2.58
CA PHE A 119 0.92 -16.43 1.69
C PHE A 119 2.38 -16.83 1.70
N GLU A 120 2.64 -18.09 1.42
CA GLU A 120 3.98 -18.66 1.48
C GLU A 120 4.90 -18.18 0.35
N GLY A 121 6.19 -18.27 0.61
CA GLY A 121 7.23 -17.98 -0.37
C GLY A 121 8.52 -17.46 0.27
N ALA A 122 9.53 -17.30 -0.56
CA ALA A 122 10.81 -16.74 -0.11
C ALA A 122 10.71 -15.24 0.19
N ILE A 123 11.53 -14.79 1.13
CA ILE A 123 11.74 -13.34 1.37
C ILE A 123 12.28 -12.71 0.07
N ARG A 124 11.73 -11.56 -0.29
CA ARG A 124 12.16 -10.80 -1.46
C ARG A 124 12.61 -9.41 -1.04
N ARG A 125 13.65 -8.91 -1.67
CA ARG A 125 14.19 -7.56 -1.45
C ARG A 125 14.14 -6.76 -2.75
N LEU A 126 13.67 -5.52 -2.65
CA LEU A 126 13.79 -4.49 -3.69
C LEU A 126 14.61 -3.33 -3.13
N MET A 127 15.69 -2.97 -3.84
CA MET A 127 16.44 -1.76 -3.52
C MET A 127 15.90 -0.59 -4.34
N VAL A 128 15.35 0.41 -3.67
CA VAL A 128 14.96 1.71 -4.23
C VAL A 128 15.51 2.78 -3.31
N PRO A 129 16.57 3.48 -3.71
CA PRO A 129 17.14 4.54 -2.90
C PRO A 129 16.10 5.58 -2.52
N ARG A 130 16.18 6.07 -1.28
CA ARG A 130 15.23 7.07 -0.76
C ARG A 130 15.15 8.32 -1.65
N SER A 131 16.30 8.76 -2.20
CA SER A 131 16.36 9.89 -3.13
C SER A 131 15.55 9.67 -4.41
N VAL A 132 15.47 8.43 -4.89
CA VAL A 132 14.64 8.05 -6.05
C VAL A 132 13.17 7.97 -5.64
N ALA A 133 12.89 7.35 -4.50
CA ALA A 133 11.53 7.24 -3.97
C ALA A 133 10.84 8.60 -3.74
N LEU A 134 11.62 9.65 -3.44
CA LEU A 134 11.11 11.00 -3.24
C LEU A 134 10.80 11.76 -4.55
N ARG A 135 11.28 11.30 -5.71
CA ARG A 135 11.04 11.95 -7.02
C ARG A 135 9.61 11.77 -7.54
N ASP A 136 8.88 10.78 -7.04
CA ASP A 136 7.49 10.49 -7.44
C ASP A 136 6.48 11.59 -7.01
N GLY A 137 6.96 12.72 -6.45
CA GLY A 137 6.14 13.76 -5.87
C GLY A 137 5.55 13.31 -4.53
N LYS A 138 5.94 13.97 -3.43
CA LYS A 138 5.48 13.58 -2.10
C LYS A 138 4.26 14.41 -1.69
N GLU A 139 3.09 13.80 -1.78
CA GLU A 139 1.80 14.41 -1.39
C GLU A 139 1.37 14.01 0.04
N HIS A 140 2.01 12.99 0.62
CA HIS A 140 1.74 12.47 1.97
C HIS A 140 3.05 12.21 2.72
N PRO A 141 3.15 12.46 4.06
CA PRO A 141 4.38 12.33 4.84
C PRO A 141 5.05 10.97 4.77
N THR A 142 4.25 9.91 4.77
CA THR A 142 4.70 8.51 4.74
C THR A 142 4.45 7.82 3.41
N GLN A 143 4.20 8.58 2.33
CA GLN A 143 3.93 8.02 1.02
C GLN A 143 5.04 7.06 0.58
N LYS A 144 4.67 5.81 0.30
CA LYS A 144 5.54 4.83 -0.36
C LYS A 144 5.75 5.23 -1.83
N SER A 145 6.92 4.92 -2.39
CA SER A 145 7.16 5.18 -3.81
C SER A 145 6.30 4.28 -4.71
N LEU A 146 5.94 4.78 -5.89
CA LEU A 146 5.18 4.02 -6.85
C LEU A 146 5.92 2.74 -7.28
N ALA A 147 7.24 2.81 -7.45
CA ALA A 147 8.06 1.65 -7.80
C ALA A 147 7.98 0.53 -6.75
N VAL A 148 7.99 0.89 -5.46
CA VAL A 148 7.87 -0.07 -4.36
C VAL A 148 6.47 -0.68 -4.34
N MET A 149 5.41 0.13 -4.49
CA MET A 149 4.03 -0.38 -4.44
C MET A 149 3.70 -1.21 -5.68
N ARG A 150 4.20 -0.84 -6.86
CA ARG A 150 4.08 -1.64 -8.09
C ARG A 150 4.72 -3.03 -7.89
N TRP A 151 5.98 -3.06 -7.45
CA TRP A 151 6.65 -4.31 -7.14
C TRP A 151 5.90 -5.15 -6.10
N CYS A 152 5.34 -4.51 -5.07
CA CYS A 152 4.54 -5.18 -4.05
C CYS A 152 3.31 -5.88 -4.66
N VAL A 153 2.57 -5.19 -5.54
CA VAL A 153 1.41 -5.77 -6.25
C VAL A 153 1.83 -6.92 -7.17
N GLU A 154 2.99 -6.85 -7.82
CA GLU A 154 3.54 -7.92 -8.66
C GLU A 154 3.94 -9.17 -7.87
N GLN A 155 4.13 -9.07 -6.53
CA GLN A 155 4.43 -10.22 -5.66
C GLN A 155 3.19 -11.02 -5.25
N LEU A 156 1.98 -10.52 -5.53
CA LEU A 156 0.74 -11.22 -5.20
C LEU A 156 0.58 -12.51 -6.00
N PRO A 157 0.05 -13.59 -5.38
CA PRO A 157 -0.26 -14.81 -6.13
C PRO A 157 -1.39 -14.57 -7.14
N PRO A 158 -1.32 -15.17 -8.34
CA PRO A 158 -2.40 -15.08 -9.32
C PRO A 158 -3.62 -15.94 -8.91
N PRO A 159 -4.85 -15.58 -9.32
CA PRO A 159 -5.20 -14.32 -9.95
C PRO A 159 -5.50 -13.25 -8.91
N ALA A 160 -4.73 -12.17 -8.85
CA ALA A 160 -5.03 -11.01 -8.00
C ALA A 160 -5.60 -9.89 -8.88
N THR A 161 -6.88 -9.99 -9.24
CA THR A 161 -7.55 -9.07 -10.16
C THR A 161 -8.13 -7.84 -9.46
N GLN A 162 -8.56 -8.01 -8.19
CA GLN A 162 -9.10 -6.92 -7.39
C GLN A 162 -8.27 -6.71 -6.13
N ILE A 163 -7.79 -5.48 -5.95
CA ILE A 163 -6.93 -5.08 -4.83
C ILE A 163 -7.69 -4.08 -3.95
N LEU A 164 -7.60 -4.27 -2.64
CA LEU A 164 -8.13 -3.38 -1.62
C LEU A 164 -6.97 -2.76 -0.83
N ASP A 165 -7.05 -1.45 -0.58
CA ASP A 165 -6.23 -0.75 0.38
C ASP A 165 -7.12 0.01 1.38
N PRO A 166 -7.30 -0.51 2.62
CA PRO A 166 -8.13 0.13 3.63
C PRO A 166 -7.49 1.36 4.30
N PHE A 167 -6.24 1.68 3.98
CA PHE A 167 -5.51 2.85 4.49
C PHE A 167 -4.76 3.53 3.33
N MET A 168 -5.48 3.86 2.24
CA MET A 168 -4.85 4.20 0.97
C MET A 168 -4.08 5.52 0.95
N GLY A 169 -4.31 6.42 1.90
CA GLY A 169 -3.68 7.73 1.94
C GLY A 169 -3.83 8.49 0.61
N SER A 170 -2.73 8.94 0.05
CA SER A 170 -2.68 9.61 -1.25
C SER A 170 -2.85 8.67 -2.47
N GLY A 171 -3.20 7.39 -2.28
CA GLY A 171 -3.59 6.46 -3.34
C GLY A 171 -2.45 5.81 -4.12
N THR A 172 -1.23 5.69 -3.59
CA THR A 172 -0.10 5.10 -4.34
C THR A 172 -0.34 3.64 -4.70
N THR A 173 -0.96 2.85 -3.80
CA THR A 173 -1.40 1.47 -4.09
C THR A 173 -2.39 1.44 -5.25
N GLY A 174 -3.36 2.37 -5.26
CA GLY A 174 -4.34 2.48 -6.33
C GLY A 174 -3.72 2.81 -7.69
N VAL A 175 -2.77 3.76 -7.71
CA VAL A 175 -2.01 4.08 -8.93
C VAL A 175 -1.24 2.85 -9.42
N ALA A 176 -0.57 2.10 -8.52
CA ALA A 176 0.13 0.87 -8.89
C ALA A 176 -0.83 -0.20 -9.45
N ALA A 177 -1.98 -0.40 -8.78
CA ALA A 177 -2.98 -1.38 -9.19
C ALA A 177 -3.55 -1.08 -10.58
N VAL A 178 -3.99 0.16 -10.85
CA VAL A 178 -4.59 0.50 -12.15
C VAL A 178 -3.56 0.47 -13.28
N LYS A 179 -2.30 0.87 -13.03
CA LYS A 179 -1.21 0.75 -13.99
C LYS A 179 -0.88 -0.71 -14.35
N LEU A 180 -1.15 -1.65 -13.45
CA LEU A 180 -1.02 -3.10 -13.67
C LEU A 180 -2.33 -3.75 -14.17
N GLY A 181 -3.32 -2.95 -14.58
CA GLY A 181 -4.59 -3.44 -15.11
C GLY A 181 -5.48 -4.14 -14.06
N ARG A 182 -5.29 -3.83 -12.76
CA ARG A 182 -6.09 -4.40 -11.66
C ARG A 182 -7.24 -3.49 -11.30
N LYS A 183 -8.35 -4.07 -10.83
CA LYS A 183 -9.43 -3.36 -10.16
C LYS A 183 -8.94 -2.91 -8.78
N PHE A 184 -9.47 -1.79 -8.28
CA PHE A 184 -9.02 -1.21 -7.03
C PHE A 184 -10.17 -0.70 -6.17
N ILE A 185 -10.10 -1.01 -4.89
CA ILE A 185 -10.94 -0.41 -3.85
C ILE A 185 -10.00 0.29 -2.87
N GLY A 186 -10.19 1.59 -2.65
CA GLY A 186 -9.44 2.35 -1.66
C GLY A 186 -10.35 2.93 -0.59
N ILE A 187 -9.88 2.94 0.66
CA ILE A 187 -10.59 3.58 1.76
C ILE A 187 -9.64 4.58 2.41
N GLU A 188 -10.13 5.80 2.64
CA GLU A 188 -9.37 6.89 3.26
C GLU A 188 -10.31 7.70 4.16
N ILE A 189 -9.90 7.92 5.40
CA ILE A 189 -10.70 8.66 6.37
C ILE A 189 -10.61 10.17 6.17
N GLU A 190 -9.44 10.67 5.76
CA GLU A 190 -9.18 12.10 5.57
C GLU A 190 -9.62 12.59 4.19
N PRO A 191 -10.61 13.49 4.09
CA PRO A 191 -11.13 13.96 2.81
C PRO A 191 -10.05 14.55 1.89
N LYS A 192 -9.09 15.26 2.45
CA LYS A 192 -7.98 15.86 1.70
C LYS A 192 -7.15 14.80 0.95
N TYR A 193 -6.87 13.68 1.59
CA TYR A 193 -6.11 12.61 0.95
C TYR A 193 -6.94 11.82 -0.05
N LEU A 194 -8.24 11.65 0.21
CA LEU A 194 -9.15 11.11 -0.80
C LEU A 194 -9.10 11.94 -2.09
N ASP A 195 -9.19 13.29 -2.01
CA ASP A 195 -9.15 14.16 -3.18
C ASP A 195 -7.84 14.02 -3.97
N ILE A 196 -6.72 13.92 -3.26
CA ILE A 196 -5.41 13.65 -3.86
C ILE A 196 -5.39 12.27 -4.54
N ALA A 197 -5.90 11.23 -3.88
CA ALA A 197 -5.98 9.88 -4.43
C ALA A 197 -6.86 9.84 -5.68
N CYS A 198 -8.04 10.47 -5.66
CA CYS A 198 -8.93 10.59 -6.81
C CYS A 198 -8.21 11.18 -8.02
N LYS A 199 -7.50 12.29 -7.82
CA LYS A 199 -6.74 12.95 -8.89
C LYS A 199 -5.66 12.03 -9.46
N ARG A 200 -4.79 11.49 -8.59
CA ARG A 200 -3.65 10.64 -9.00
C ARG A 200 -4.08 9.36 -9.71
N ILE A 201 -5.11 8.68 -9.19
CA ILE A 201 -5.62 7.45 -9.80
C ILE A 201 -6.34 7.75 -11.12
N SER A 202 -7.12 8.85 -11.20
CA SER A 202 -7.74 9.27 -12.47
C SER A 202 -6.71 9.62 -13.54
N GLU A 203 -5.59 10.25 -13.17
CA GLU A 203 -4.49 10.51 -14.09
C GLU A 203 -3.82 9.22 -14.57
N ALA A 204 -3.61 8.25 -13.67
CA ALA A 204 -3.05 6.94 -14.02
C ALA A 204 -3.96 6.13 -14.95
N LEU A 205 -5.27 6.21 -14.77
CA LEU A 205 -6.26 5.57 -15.66
C LEU A 205 -6.23 6.13 -17.08
N LYS A 206 -5.90 7.42 -17.25
CA LYS A 206 -5.78 8.06 -18.57
C LYS A 206 -4.50 7.70 -19.30
N GLN A 207 -3.50 7.22 -18.57
CA GLN A 207 -2.18 6.83 -19.11
C GLN A 207 -1.92 5.35 -18.80
N PRO A 208 -2.63 4.41 -19.46
CA PRO A 208 -2.29 3.00 -19.33
C PRO A 208 -0.85 2.81 -19.81
N ASP A 209 -0.05 2.04 -19.04
CA ASP A 209 1.30 1.70 -19.47
C ASP A 209 1.23 0.99 -20.82
N MET A 210 1.78 1.57 -21.87
CA MET A 210 1.85 0.99 -23.23
C MET A 210 2.66 -0.32 -23.28
N PHE A 211 3.24 -0.75 -22.14
CA PHE A 211 4.11 -1.92 -22.01
C PHE A 211 3.51 -3.04 -21.16
N ILE A 212 2.19 -3.07 -20.96
CA ILE A 212 1.56 -4.28 -20.38
C ILE A 212 1.50 -5.34 -21.49
N GLU A 213 2.60 -6.05 -21.71
CA GLU A 213 2.50 -7.37 -22.33
C GLU A 213 1.64 -8.22 -21.41
N LYS A 214 0.49 -8.70 -21.94
CA LYS A 214 -0.31 -9.70 -21.24
C LYS A 214 0.62 -10.85 -20.87
N PRO A 215 0.65 -11.31 -19.60
CA PRO A 215 1.53 -12.41 -19.21
C PRO A 215 1.26 -13.59 -20.15
N LYS A 216 2.29 -14.00 -20.88
CA LYS A 216 2.21 -15.24 -21.67
C LYS A 216 1.89 -16.38 -20.71
N PRO A 217 0.91 -17.25 -21.02
CA PRO A 217 0.62 -18.39 -20.17
C PRO A 217 1.93 -19.18 -20.00
N ALA A 218 2.27 -19.51 -18.75
CA ALA A 218 3.45 -20.31 -18.44
C ALA A 218 3.35 -21.62 -19.24
N LYS A 219 4.29 -21.86 -20.16
CA LYS A 219 4.47 -23.18 -20.74
C LYS A 219 4.92 -24.09 -19.61
N GLN A 220 4.06 -25.03 -19.24
CA GLN A 220 4.39 -26.12 -18.35
C GLN A 220 5.33 -27.02 -19.15
N GLU A 221 6.64 -26.95 -18.88
CA GLU A 221 7.56 -27.96 -19.38
C GLU A 221 7.26 -29.24 -18.63
N ALA A 222 6.80 -30.25 -19.36
CA ALA A 222 6.65 -31.59 -18.81
C ALA A 222 8.06 -32.13 -18.53
N PHE A 223 8.36 -32.36 -17.29
CA PHE A 223 9.50 -33.19 -16.91
C PHE A 223 9.16 -34.65 -17.28
N LEU A 224 9.80 -35.15 -18.33
CA LEU A 224 9.90 -36.59 -18.63
C LEU A 224 10.99 -37.21 -17.76
#